data_392231f7c5485002cd6967f10194c957
#
_entry.id   392231f7c5485002cd6967f10194c957
#
_cell.length_a   1.000
_cell.length_b   1.000
_cell.length_c   1.000
_cell.angle_alpha   90.00
_cell.angle_beta   90.00
_cell.angle_gamma   90.00
#
_symmetry.space_group_name_H-M   'P 1'
#
loop_
_entity.id
_entity.type
_entity.pdbx_description
1 polymer ?
#
loop_
_entity_poly.entity_id
_entity_poly.type
_entity_poly.pdbx_seq_one_letter_code
_entity_poly.pdbx_strand_id
1 'polypeptide(L)'
;LDQPAQVALWRGSDGRLRDFVVVLKRGGLARVLEPLAHIAADDQQLRKVGELAGTSVYRLRYGNDKAMLFLSKGDRLLLLSNPRMLFDDGGESDDSPLNGPASEDLEALLDGDELFPERFGLPGRGELRQRITLDASVLAMGYQRFIPSFAGVRFEKGEQGWSSYLALNEVERQPPLDFAPVWQAMPMGASACVALPVTPGLYGVMLERLGAEQKMAQAFSEHLSGAAGLCWYASSRLHSPLLVGQLSAPASAELDDELGKLFGRVIGAKEAKVEGGSFPVDDRVDGQTRRWTRQVSSNFGAYPASQADNPDSISGRAFFRIGMARHGQTLLFSLDDQLLGKALDTLDKRYPPLAEVLPKDALVPAYLAPQPLSELLQRETLDSLPQDMEPVFRNAADTYLMPRLKTLAGKGSYALGLPAGSQANAPWQWLPLEWRSL
;
A
#
# COMPACT_ATOMS: atom_id res chain seq x y z
N LEU A 1 -19.24 -28.23 -6.11
CA LEU A 1 -18.64 -26.99 -5.53
C LEU A 1 -19.64 -26.22 -4.64
N ASP A 2 -20.59 -26.90 -4.03
CA ASP A 2 -21.62 -26.26 -3.19
C ASP A 2 -21.16 -26.08 -1.73
N GLN A 3 -19.95 -26.50 -1.42
CA GLN A 3 -19.36 -26.38 -0.09
C GLN A 3 -18.38 -25.21 -0.05
N PRO A 4 -18.30 -24.50 1.09
CA PRO A 4 -17.38 -23.39 1.24
C PRO A 4 -15.93 -23.84 1.13
N ALA A 5 -15.11 -23.07 0.39
CA ALA A 5 -13.69 -23.21 0.29
C ALA A 5 -12.99 -22.09 1.08
N GLN A 6 -11.85 -22.41 1.69
CA GLN A 6 -10.95 -21.41 2.28
C GLN A 6 -9.64 -21.42 1.48
N VAL A 7 -9.12 -20.23 1.19
CA VAL A 7 -7.84 -20.08 0.50
C VAL A 7 -6.99 -19.15 1.33
N ALA A 8 -5.80 -19.60 1.70
CA ALA A 8 -4.79 -18.77 2.32
C ALA A 8 -3.57 -18.66 1.41
N LEU A 9 -2.95 -17.48 1.40
CA LEU A 9 -1.83 -17.14 0.52
C LEU A 9 -0.63 -16.73 1.37
N TRP A 10 0.55 -17.21 1.02
CA TRP A 10 1.83 -16.87 1.65
C TRP A 10 2.81 -16.27 0.64
N ARG A 11 3.75 -15.49 1.16
CA ARG A 11 4.90 -15.07 0.38
C ARG A 11 5.93 -16.20 0.36
N GLY A 12 6.42 -16.53 -0.82
CA GLY A 12 7.58 -17.38 -0.97
C GLY A 12 8.86 -16.70 -0.49
N SER A 13 9.96 -17.44 -0.44
CA SER A 13 11.29 -16.95 -0.06
C SER A 13 11.80 -15.78 -0.94
N ASP A 14 11.29 -15.67 -2.17
CA ASP A 14 11.55 -14.58 -3.11
C ASP A 14 10.66 -13.33 -2.86
N GLY A 15 9.84 -13.33 -1.80
CA GLY A 15 8.92 -12.26 -1.44
C GLY A 15 7.67 -12.15 -2.32
N ARG A 16 7.50 -13.01 -3.32
CA ARG A 16 6.31 -13.03 -4.19
C ARG A 16 5.18 -13.81 -3.52
N LEU A 17 3.95 -13.32 -3.67
CA LEU A 17 2.74 -13.98 -3.20
C LEU A 17 2.35 -15.11 -4.19
N ARG A 18 2.85 -16.31 -3.97
CA ARG A 18 2.65 -17.44 -4.89
C ARG A 18 2.31 -18.75 -4.19
N ASP A 19 2.60 -18.86 -2.91
CA ASP A 19 2.32 -20.07 -2.15
C ASP A 19 0.91 -19.96 -1.56
N PHE A 20 0.10 -21.00 -1.74
CA PHE A 20 -1.27 -21.01 -1.24
C PHE A 20 -1.67 -22.37 -0.69
N VAL A 21 -2.60 -22.33 0.25
CA VAL A 21 -3.34 -23.50 0.75
C VAL A 21 -4.81 -23.32 0.44
N VAL A 22 -5.43 -24.34 -0.10
CA VAL A 22 -6.87 -24.41 -0.27
C VAL A 22 -7.42 -25.48 0.67
N VAL A 23 -8.39 -25.09 1.49
CA VAL A 23 -9.12 -26.01 2.37
C VAL A 23 -10.53 -26.18 1.82
N LEU A 24 -10.88 -27.41 1.47
CA LEU A 24 -12.18 -27.79 0.93
C LEU A 24 -12.89 -28.73 1.90
N LYS A 25 -14.22 -28.57 2.05
CA LYS A 25 -15.06 -29.60 2.65
C LYS A 25 -15.54 -30.53 1.57
N ARG A 26 -15.34 -31.83 1.78
CA ARG A 26 -15.76 -32.87 0.82
C ARG A 26 -17.19 -33.32 1.10
N GLY A 27 -18.01 -33.37 0.07
CA GLY A 27 -19.31 -34.05 0.11
C GLY A 27 -19.14 -35.58 0.17
N GLY A 28 -20.24 -36.31 0.48
CA GLY A 28 -20.23 -37.77 0.62
C GLY A 28 -19.65 -38.51 -0.56
N LEU A 29 -19.87 -38.03 -1.81
CA LEU A 29 -19.32 -38.65 -3.02
C LEU A 29 -17.79 -38.64 -3.08
N ALA A 30 -17.14 -37.59 -2.59
CA ALA A 30 -15.68 -37.48 -2.59
C ALA A 30 -15.05 -38.50 -1.64
N ARG A 31 -15.70 -38.86 -0.54
CA ARG A 31 -15.26 -39.92 0.38
C ARG A 31 -15.24 -41.29 -0.25
N VAL A 32 -16.16 -41.55 -1.18
CA VAL A 32 -16.23 -42.83 -1.90
C VAL A 32 -15.13 -42.95 -2.95
N LEU A 33 -14.65 -41.82 -3.49
CA LEU A 33 -13.58 -41.80 -4.48
C LEU A 33 -12.17 -41.85 -3.86
N GLU A 34 -12.04 -41.67 -2.56
CA GLU A 34 -10.74 -41.69 -1.86
C GLU A 34 -9.98 -43.04 -1.99
N PRO A 35 -10.65 -44.20 -1.86
CA PRO A 35 -9.98 -45.49 -2.12
C PRO A 35 -9.48 -45.63 -3.55
N LEU A 36 -10.13 -44.97 -4.51
CA LEU A 36 -9.72 -44.98 -5.93
C LEU A 36 -8.45 -44.14 -6.17
N ALA A 37 -8.23 -43.10 -5.35
CA ALA A 37 -7.00 -42.32 -5.39
C ALA A 37 -5.78 -43.16 -4.93
N HIS A 38 -5.96 -44.10 -4.00
CA HIS A 38 -4.91 -45.05 -3.63
C HIS A 38 -4.51 -45.99 -4.76
N ILE A 39 -5.45 -46.34 -5.64
CA ILE A 39 -5.17 -47.17 -6.80
C ILE A 39 -4.43 -46.37 -7.89
N ALA A 40 -4.70 -45.08 -8.01
CA ALA A 40 -3.99 -44.16 -8.91
C ALA A 40 -2.62 -43.73 -8.38
N ALA A 41 -2.27 -44.03 -7.12
CA ALA A 41 -0.99 -43.67 -6.51
C ALA A 41 0.22 -44.49 -7.05
N ASP A 42 -0.02 -45.49 -7.89
CA ASP A 42 1.02 -46.18 -8.63
C ASP A 42 1.50 -45.41 -9.91
N ASP A 43 0.84 -44.28 -10.21
CA ASP A 43 1.30 -43.41 -11.29
C ASP A 43 2.51 -42.59 -10.85
N GLN A 44 3.53 -42.48 -11.73
CA GLN A 44 4.73 -41.69 -11.45
C GLN A 44 4.47 -40.20 -11.16
N GLN A 45 3.29 -39.72 -11.49
CA GLN A 45 2.86 -38.35 -11.22
C GLN A 45 2.36 -38.13 -9.78
N LEU A 46 1.77 -39.16 -9.16
CA LEU A 46 1.21 -39.13 -7.82
C LEU A 46 2.00 -40.05 -6.89
N ARG A 47 2.60 -39.50 -5.84
CA ARG A 47 3.42 -40.26 -4.89
C ARG A 47 3.09 -39.85 -3.45
N LYS A 48 3.01 -40.82 -2.54
CA LYS A 48 3.02 -40.56 -1.10
C LYS A 48 4.42 -40.08 -0.71
N VAL A 49 4.53 -38.95 0.01
CA VAL A 49 5.81 -38.32 0.38
C VAL A 49 5.98 -38.17 1.88
N GLY A 50 5.02 -38.60 2.70
CA GLY A 50 5.12 -38.56 4.15
C GLY A 50 3.77 -38.60 4.83
N GLU A 51 3.76 -38.30 6.12
CA GLU A 51 2.54 -38.19 6.96
C GLU A 51 2.61 -36.97 7.86
N LEU A 52 1.50 -36.22 7.96
CA LEU A 52 1.31 -35.11 8.88
C LEU A 52 0.14 -35.43 9.80
N ALA A 53 0.35 -35.41 11.12
CA ALA A 53 -0.68 -35.76 12.13
C ALA A 53 -1.42 -37.09 11.82
N GLY A 54 -0.70 -38.14 11.39
CA GLY A 54 -1.26 -39.42 11.00
C GLY A 54 -2.04 -39.40 9.67
N THR A 55 -1.93 -38.35 8.90
CA THR A 55 -2.59 -38.19 7.58
C THR A 55 -1.55 -38.29 6.49
N SER A 56 -1.79 -39.16 5.50
CA SER A 56 -0.87 -39.33 4.36
C SER A 56 -0.80 -38.06 3.50
N VAL A 57 0.42 -37.63 3.17
CA VAL A 57 0.70 -36.51 2.28
C VAL A 57 1.05 -37.05 0.90
N TYR A 58 0.35 -36.58 -0.11
CA TYR A 58 0.58 -36.95 -1.49
C TYR A 58 1.11 -35.78 -2.28
N ARG A 59 2.14 -36.05 -3.12
CA ARG A 59 2.67 -35.10 -4.08
C ARG A 59 2.19 -35.44 -5.50
N LEU A 60 1.56 -34.49 -6.16
CA LEU A 60 1.19 -34.54 -7.55
C LEU A 60 2.15 -33.67 -8.38
N ARG A 61 2.88 -34.27 -9.31
CA ARG A 61 3.71 -33.55 -10.30
C ARG A 61 2.87 -33.20 -11.52
N TYR A 62 2.94 -31.93 -11.94
CA TYR A 62 2.29 -31.45 -13.16
C TYR A 62 3.25 -30.53 -13.93
N GLY A 63 3.73 -31.01 -15.07
CA GLY A 63 4.74 -30.30 -15.85
C GLY A 63 6.17 -30.40 -15.30
N ASN A 64 7.12 -29.78 -15.98
CA ASN A 64 8.52 -29.78 -15.60
C ASN A 64 8.68 -28.88 -14.36
N ASP A 65 9.17 -29.42 -13.26
CA ASP A 65 9.46 -28.72 -11.97
C ASP A 65 8.27 -28.15 -11.21
N LYS A 66 7.04 -28.55 -11.52
CA LYS A 66 5.85 -28.13 -10.74
C LYS A 66 5.22 -29.31 -10.02
N ALA A 67 4.99 -29.12 -8.75
CA ALA A 67 4.29 -30.08 -7.92
C ALA A 67 3.40 -29.38 -6.91
N MET A 68 2.30 -30.02 -6.52
CA MET A 68 1.46 -29.63 -5.42
C MET A 68 1.34 -30.79 -4.42
N LEU A 69 1.01 -30.48 -3.19
CA LEU A 69 0.69 -31.49 -2.19
C LEU A 69 -0.81 -31.48 -1.89
N PHE A 70 -1.29 -32.63 -1.49
CA PHE A 70 -2.62 -32.73 -0.93
C PHE A 70 -2.68 -33.74 0.21
N LEU A 71 -3.54 -33.42 1.15
CA LEU A 71 -3.81 -34.19 2.35
C LEU A 71 -5.32 -34.28 2.55
N SER A 72 -5.76 -35.36 3.12
CA SER A 72 -7.19 -35.60 3.33
C SER A 72 -7.43 -36.26 4.68
N LYS A 73 -8.20 -35.62 5.54
CA LYS A 73 -8.60 -36.16 6.85
C LYS A 73 -10.11 -35.91 7.08
N GLY A 74 -10.85 -36.97 7.28
CA GLY A 74 -12.30 -36.87 7.47
C GLY A 74 -13.03 -36.24 6.27
N ASP A 75 -13.67 -35.11 6.48
CA ASP A 75 -14.36 -34.36 5.42
C ASP A 75 -13.52 -33.20 4.84
N ARG A 76 -12.27 -33.06 5.26
CA ARG A 76 -11.37 -31.99 4.83
C ARG A 76 -10.38 -32.48 3.77
N LEU A 77 -10.19 -31.67 2.75
CA LEU A 77 -9.15 -31.82 1.75
C LEU A 77 -8.32 -30.52 1.72
N LEU A 78 -7.03 -30.65 1.93
CA LEU A 78 -6.05 -29.57 1.85
C LEU A 78 -5.23 -29.72 0.58
N LEU A 79 -5.07 -28.63 -0.15
CA LEU A 79 -4.22 -28.52 -1.35
C LEU A 79 -3.17 -27.45 -1.11
N LEU A 80 -1.89 -27.77 -1.28
CA LEU A 80 -0.77 -26.84 -1.17
C LEU A 80 -0.14 -26.66 -2.53
N SER A 81 0.10 -25.41 -2.90
CA SER A 81 0.69 -25.04 -4.20
C SER A 81 2.16 -25.44 -4.35
N ASN A 82 2.88 -25.60 -3.24
CA ASN A 82 4.31 -25.83 -3.24
C ASN A 82 4.70 -26.82 -2.14
N PRO A 83 5.38 -27.92 -2.47
CA PRO A 83 5.88 -28.87 -1.47
C PRO A 83 6.75 -28.24 -0.39
N ARG A 84 7.49 -27.18 -0.69
CA ARG A 84 8.33 -26.46 0.28
C ARG A 84 7.56 -25.76 1.38
N MET A 85 6.24 -25.64 1.28
CA MET A 85 5.41 -25.15 2.37
C MET A 85 5.38 -26.14 3.54
N LEU A 86 5.56 -27.42 3.28
CA LEU A 86 5.54 -28.49 4.28
C LEU A 86 6.93 -29.13 4.51
N PHE A 87 7.76 -29.20 3.49
CA PHE A 87 9.08 -29.80 3.50
C PHE A 87 10.13 -28.83 2.96
N ASP A 88 11.17 -28.51 3.72
CA ASP A 88 12.23 -27.58 3.26
C ASP A 88 12.96 -28.10 2.00
N ASP A 89 13.17 -29.42 1.91
CA ASP A 89 13.77 -30.09 0.76
C ASP A 89 12.80 -30.28 -0.44
N GLY A 90 11.53 -29.89 -0.28
CA GLY A 90 10.50 -30.08 -1.30
C GLY A 90 9.88 -31.47 -1.31
N GLY A 91 10.12 -32.31 -0.29
CA GLY A 91 9.57 -33.66 -0.19
C GLY A 91 10.13 -34.61 -1.25
N GLU A 92 11.43 -34.54 -1.51
CA GLU A 92 12.10 -35.38 -2.52
C GLU A 92 12.28 -36.82 -2.05
N SER A 93 12.38 -37.04 -0.74
CA SER A 93 12.46 -38.37 -0.12
C SER A 93 11.23 -38.68 0.70
N ASP A 94 10.98 -39.98 0.97
CA ASP A 94 9.87 -40.41 1.80
C ASP A 94 10.07 -40.08 3.31
N ASP A 95 11.32 -39.78 3.70
CA ASP A 95 11.72 -39.38 5.04
C ASP A 95 11.98 -37.88 5.19
N SER A 96 11.51 -37.06 4.24
CA SER A 96 11.69 -35.61 4.29
C SER A 96 11.10 -35.04 5.57
N PRO A 97 11.84 -34.22 6.36
CA PRO A 97 11.33 -33.68 7.59
C PRO A 97 10.25 -32.62 7.33
N LEU A 98 9.19 -32.66 8.16
CA LEU A 98 8.08 -31.72 8.15
C LEU A 98 8.47 -30.41 8.87
N ASN A 99 9.34 -29.65 8.28
CA ASN A 99 9.91 -28.40 8.81
C ASN A 99 9.62 -27.17 7.95
N GLY A 100 8.72 -27.30 6.98
CA GLY A 100 8.29 -26.19 6.16
C GLY A 100 7.47 -25.14 6.94
N PRO A 101 7.41 -23.90 6.45
CA PRO A 101 6.84 -22.76 7.18
C PRO A 101 5.34 -22.87 7.49
N ALA A 102 4.62 -23.77 6.83
CA ALA A 102 3.19 -23.98 7.05
C ALA A 102 2.85 -25.28 7.79
N SER A 103 3.84 -26.05 8.26
CA SER A 103 3.60 -27.38 8.84
C SER A 103 2.74 -27.32 10.11
N GLU A 104 3.04 -26.42 11.04
CA GLU A 104 2.27 -26.26 12.29
C GLU A 104 0.83 -25.78 12.00
N ASP A 105 0.66 -24.79 11.13
CA ASP A 105 -0.65 -24.26 10.75
C ASP A 105 -1.52 -25.35 10.07
N LEU A 106 -0.90 -26.22 9.27
CA LEU A 106 -1.60 -27.30 8.57
C LEU A 106 -1.98 -28.45 9.50
N GLU A 107 -1.14 -28.77 10.46
CA GLU A 107 -1.44 -29.76 11.49
C GLU A 107 -2.69 -29.35 12.27
N ALA A 108 -2.72 -28.12 12.76
CA ALA A 108 -3.86 -27.58 13.48
C ALA A 108 -5.14 -27.52 12.60
N LEU A 109 -5.01 -27.17 11.31
CA LEU A 109 -6.13 -27.22 10.36
C LEU A 109 -6.68 -28.64 10.16
N LEU A 110 -5.81 -29.67 10.17
CA LEU A 110 -6.22 -31.06 10.06
C LEU A 110 -6.94 -31.53 11.32
N ASP A 111 -6.56 -31.04 12.49
CA ASP A 111 -7.16 -31.40 13.78
C ASP A 111 -8.50 -30.70 14.03
N GLY A 112 -8.87 -29.77 13.19
CA GLY A 112 -10.20 -29.20 13.22
C GLY A 112 -10.26 -27.75 13.62
N ASP A 113 -9.12 -27.13 13.95
CA ASP A 113 -9.06 -25.75 14.37
C ASP A 113 -9.45 -24.78 13.26
N GLU A 114 -10.19 -23.75 13.61
CA GLU A 114 -10.52 -22.63 12.70
C GLU A 114 -9.43 -21.55 12.78
N LEU A 115 -8.16 -21.93 12.50
CA LEU A 115 -6.99 -21.07 12.66
C LEU A 115 -7.13 -19.67 12.03
N PHE A 116 -7.68 -19.59 10.83
CA PHE A 116 -7.77 -18.30 10.16
C PHE A 116 -8.79 -17.37 10.81
N PRO A 117 -10.04 -17.81 11.14
CA PRO A 117 -10.94 -16.99 11.93
C PRO A 117 -10.37 -16.54 13.26
N GLU A 118 -9.75 -17.43 14.01
CA GLU A 118 -9.16 -17.11 15.32
C GLU A 118 -7.97 -16.15 15.18
N ARG A 119 -7.02 -16.48 14.31
CA ARG A 119 -5.80 -15.68 14.08
C ARG A 119 -6.07 -14.24 13.67
N PHE A 120 -7.11 -14.02 12.86
CA PHE A 120 -7.47 -12.71 12.36
C PHE A 120 -8.69 -12.09 13.06
N GLY A 121 -9.14 -12.65 14.18
CA GLY A 121 -10.31 -12.16 14.92
C GLY A 121 -11.56 -12.06 14.03
N LEU A 122 -11.77 -13.04 13.13
CA LEU A 122 -12.87 -12.99 12.19
C LEU A 122 -14.17 -13.43 12.87
N PRO A 123 -15.28 -12.70 12.67
CA PRO A 123 -16.59 -13.13 13.14
C PRO A 123 -17.01 -14.43 12.44
N GLY A 124 -17.89 -15.19 13.08
CA GLY A 124 -18.51 -16.38 12.49
C GLY A 124 -19.03 -16.10 11.08
N ARG A 125 -19.19 -17.15 10.27
CA ARG A 125 -19.48 -17.00 8.82
C ARG A 125 -20.82 -16.33 8.52
N GLY A 126 -21.82 -16.49 9.37
CA GLY A 126 -23.16 -15.97 9.08
C GLY A 126 -23.67 -16.38 7.68
N GLU A 127 -24.43 -15.52 7.03
CA GLU A 127 -24.97 -15.69 5.66
C GLU A 127 -24.01 -15.13 4.58
N LEU A 128 -22.70 -15.18 4.81
CA LEU A 128 -21.72 -14.63 3.87
C LEU A 128 -21.51 -15.59 2.68
N ARG A 129 -21.56 -15.02 1.47
CA ARG A 129 -21.24 -15.72 0.22
C ARG A 129 -19.72 -15.79 -0.01
N GLN A 130 -19.02 -14.73 0.35
CA GLN A 130 -17.58 -14.62 0.16
C GLN A 130 -16.97 -13.71 1.23
N ARG A 131 -15.78 -14.07 1.72
CA ARG A 131 -14.94 -13.22 2.57
C ARG A 131 -13.52 -13.22 2.02
N ILE A 132 -12.92 -12.03 1.94
CA ILE A 132 -11.52 -11.82 1.58
C ILE A 132 -10.89 -11.04 2.71
N THR A 133 -9.87 -11.61 3.36
CA THR A 133 -9.10 -10.94 4.41
C THR A 133 -7.65 -10.83 3.94
N LEU A 134 -7.10 -9.63 4.01
CA LEU A 134 -5.74 -9.32 3.59
C LEU A 134 -4.99 -8.70 4.76
N ASP A 135 -3.90 -9.34 5.13
CA ASP A 135 -2.95 -8.81 6.11
C ASP A 135 -2.22 -7.58 5.56
N ALA A 136 -1.92 -6.63 6.44
CA ALA A 136 -1.23 -5.40 6.06
C ALA A 136 0.13 -5.63 5.42
N SER A 137 0.85 -6.69 5.81
CA SER A 137 2.14 -7.05 5.21
C SER A 137 2.02 -7.38 3.72
N VAL A 138 0.86 -7.92 3.30
CA VAL A 138 0.55 -8.21 1.89
C VAL A 138 0.24 -6.94 1.12
N LEU A 139 -0.60 -6.06 1.69
CA LEU A 139 -1.07 -4.84 1.03
C LEU A 139 0.01 -3.76 0.97
N ALA A 140 0.76 -3.61 2.04
CA ALA A 140 1.73 -2.54 2.19
C ALA A 140 3.02 -2.76 1.39
N MET A 141 3.19 -3.88 0.70
CA MET A 141 4.36 -4.18 -0.15
C MET A 141 5.71 -3.87 0.52
N GLY A 142 5.84 -4.18 1.82
CA GLY A 142 7.02 -3.86 2.64
C GLY A 142 7.00 -2.49 3.32
N TYR A 143 5.97 -1.68 3.09
CA TYR A 143 5.79 -0.38 3.76
C TYR A 143 4.97 -0.46 5.05
N GLN A 144 4.54 -1.64 5.49
CA GLN A 144 3.74 -1.82 6.72
C GLN A 144 4.41 -1.21 7.96
N ARG A 145 5.74 -1.32 8.08
CA ARG A 145 6.50 -0.68 9.16
C ARG A 145 6.25 0.83 9.27
N PHE A 146 5.71 1.42 8.23
CA PHE A 146 5.40 2.84 8.14
C PHE A 146 4.00 3.17 8.63
N ILE A 147 3.13 2.17 8.73
CA ILE A 147 1.78 2.28 9.26
C ILE A 147 1.56 1.13 10.26
N PRO A 148 2.27 1.14 11.41
CA PRO A 148 2.23 0.04 12.36
C PRO A 148 0.85 -0.22 12.96
N SER A 149 0.01 0.82 13.00
CA SER A 149 -1.39 0.72 13.43
C SER A 149 -2.30 -0.02 12.44
N PHE A 150 -1.86 -0.23 11.19
CA PHE A 150 -2.64 -0.92 10.18
C PHE A 150 -2.37 -2.43 10.25
N ALA A 151 -3.39 -3.23 10.57
CA ALA A 151 -3.31 -4.68 10.65
C ALA A 151 -3.78 -5.38 9.37
N GLY A 152 -4.87 -4.93 8.77
CA GLY A 152 -5.38 -5.53 7.55
C GLY A 152 -6.71 -4.95 7.06
N VAL A 153 -7.18 -5.45 5.93
CA VAL A 153 -8.52 -5.17 5.40
C VAL A 153 -9.31 -6.45 5.19
N ARG A 154 -10.61 -6.34 5.30
CA ARG A 154 -11.56 -7.43 5.08
C ARG A 154 -12.70 -6.94 4.19
N PHE A 155 -13.02 -7.74 3.20
CA PHE A 155 -14.18 -7.55 2.33
C PHE A 155 -15.13 -8.73 2.50
N GLU A 156 -16.40 -8.45 2.66
CA GLU A 156 -17.46 -9.47 2.82
C GLU A 156 -18.56 -9.23 1.83
N LYS A 157 -18.95 -10.28 1.11
CA LYS A 157 -20.08 -10.26 0.20
C LYS A 157 -21.26 -10.97 0.84
N GLY A 158 -22.25 -10.18 1.25
CA GLY A 158 -23.54 -10.64 1.71
C GLY A 158 -24.61 -10.54 0.61
N GLU A 159 -25.88 -10.66 0.98
CA GLU A 159 -27.00 -10.50 0.06
C GLU A 159 -27.16 -9.06 -0.44
N GLN A 160 -26.89 -8.08 0.40
CA GLN A 160 -27.01 -6.65 0.09
C GLN A 160 -25.77 -6.07 -0.66
N GLY A 161 -24.75 -6.87 -0.93
CA GLY A 161 -23.54 -6.44 -1.62
C GLY A 161 -22.27 -6.63 -0.80
N TRP A 162 -21.26 -5.77 -1.07
CA TRP A 162 -19.99 -5.80 -0.42
C TRP A 162 -19.94 -4.86 0.77
N SER A 163 -19.41 -5.35 1.89
CA SER A 163 -19.01 -4.56 3.06
C SER A 163 -17.51 -4.59 3.22
N SER A 164 -16.92 -3.51 3.66
CA SER A 164 -15.48 -3.36 3.86
C SER A 164 -15.16 -3.05 5.29
N TYR A 165 -14.05 -3.56 5.79
CA TYR A 165 -13.60 -3.36 7.17
C TYR A 165 -12.09 -3.14 7.19
N LEU A 166 -11.64 -2.33 8.14
CA LEU A 166 -10.24 -2.08 8.44
C LEU A 166 -9.92 -2.66 9.82
N ALA A 167 -8.84 -3.40 9.94
CA ALA A 167 -8.29 -3.79 11.22
C ALA A 167 -7.11 -2.90 11.59
N LEU A 168 -7.09 -2.46 12.84
CA LEU A 168 -6.00 -1.70 13.43
C LEU A 168 -5.30 -2.57 14.48
N ASN A 169 -3.99 -2.41 14.58
CA ASN A 169 -3.22 -2.94 15.70
C ASN A 169 -3.30 -1.97 16.88
N GLU A 170 -3.28 -2.52 18.08
CA GLU A 170 -3.05 -1.74 19.27
C GLU A 170 -1.63 -1.15 19.21
N VAL A 171 -1.54 0.17 19.20
CA VAL A 171 -0.26 0.88 19.31
C VAL A 171 -0.28 1.62 20.64
N GLU A 172 0.62 1.23 21.54
CA GLU A 172 0.71 1.84 22.87
C GLU A 172 0.79 3.37 22.76
N ARG A 173 -0.11 4.07 23.46
CA ARG A 173 -0.10 5.51 23.70
C ARG A 173 -0.13 6.41 22.45
N GLN A 174 -0.92 6.08 21.43
CA GLN A 174 -1.19 7.07 20.39
C GLN A 174 -2.40 7.95 20.78
N PRO A 175 -2.29 9.26 20.53
CA PRO A 175 -3.45 10.14 20.65
C PRO A 175 -4.54 9.70 19.64
N PRO A 176 -5.82 10.07 19.87
CA PRO A 176 -6.87 9.82 18.91
C PRO A 176 -6.45 10.31 17.53
N LEU A 177 -6.74 9.50 16.49
CA LEU A 177 -6.44 9.88 15.12
C LEU A 177 -7.24 11.13 14.75
N ASP A 178 -6.54 12.18 14.35
CA ASP A 178 -7.14 13.40 13.81
C ASP A 178 -6.47 13.76 12.49
N PHE A 179 -7.23 13.68 11.42
CA PHE A 179 -6.78 14.03 10.07
C PHE A 179 -7.27 15.40 9.63
N ALA A 180 -8.07 16.10 10.45
CA ALA A 180 -8.64 17.39 10.07
C ALA A 180 -7.58 18.43 9.68
N PRO A 181 -6.46 18.60 10.40
CA PRO A 181 -5.42 19.55 9.99
C PRO A 181 -4.78 19.22 8.63
N VAL A 182 -4.68 17.93 8.31
CA VAL A 182 -4.15 17.48 7.02
C VAL A 182 -5.10 17.86 5.89
N TRP A 183 -6.40 17.56 6.05
CA TRP A 183 -7.41 17.87 5.06
C TRP A 183 -7.64 19.37 4.85
N GLN A 184 -7.43 20.17 5.90
CA GLN A 184 -7.49 21.64 5.83
C GLN A 184 -6.36 22.23 4.99
N ALA A 185 -5.21 21.56 4.88
CA ALA A 185 -4.07 22.00 4.10
C ALA A 185 -4.09 21.52 2.62
N MET A 186 -4.98 20.59 2.30
CA MET A 186 -5.11 20.03 0.95
C MET A 186 -6.09 20.87 0.12
N PRO A 187 -5.66 21.45 -1.01
CA PRO A 187 -6.55 22.19 -1.92
C PRO A 187 -7.66 21.32 -2.50
N MET A 188 -8.82 21.89 -2.74
CA MET A 188 -9.89 21.24 -3.50
C MET A 188 -9.45 20.93 -4.93
N GLY A 189 -10.06 19.92 -5.55
CA GLY A 189 -9.73 19.47 -6.91
C GLY A 189 -8.66 18.38 -6.97
N ALA A 190 -8.43 17.69 -5.87
CA ALA A 190 -7.53 16.56 -5.82
C ALA A 190 -8.03 15.36 -6.64
N SER A 191 -7.08 14.55 -7.14
CA SER A 191 -7.34 13.30 -7.86
C SER A 191 -7.47 12.12 -6.89
N ALA A 192 -6.52 12.00 -5.97
CA ALA A 192 -6.51 11.00 -4.92
C ALA A 192 -5.70 11.52 -3.74
N CYS A 193 -6.17 11.29 -2.53
CA CYS A 193 -5.47 11.67 -1.32
C CYS A 193 -5.59 10.60 -0.26
N VAL A 194 -4.57 10.49 0.58
CA VAL A 194 -4.56 9.64 1.76
C VAL A 194 -4.08 10.45 2.97
N ALA A 195 -4.69 10.18 4.12
CA ALA A 195 -4.23 10.67 5.41
C ALA A 195 -3.89 9.47 6.29
N LEU A 196 -2.71 9.48 6.86
CA LEU A 196 -2.13 8.34 7.56
C LEU A 196 -1.65 8.74 8.96
N PRO A 197 -1.82 7.87 9.96
CA PRO A 197 -1.12 8.02 11.22
C PRO A 197 0.36 7.67 10.99
N VAL A 198 1.24 8.59 11.29
CA VAL A 198 2.68 8.40 11.10
C VAL A 198 3.38 8.52 12.44
N THR A 199 4.20 7.53 12.77
CA THR A 199 5.02 7.57 13.98
C THR A 199 6.29 8.39 13.77
N PRO A 200 6.85 9.05 14.80
CA PRO A 200 8.12 9.78 14.69
C PRO A 200 9.24 8.93 14.09
N GLY A 201 9.38 7.68 14.51
CA GLY A 201 10.40 6.77 13.97
C GLY A 201 10.29 6.54 12.46
N LEU A 202 9.09 6.63 11.90
CA LEU A 202 8.90 6.53 10.45
C LEU A 202 9.47 7.75 9.73
N TYR A 203 9.18 8.94 10.20
CA TYR A 203 9.72 10.17 9.60
C TYR A 203 11.25 10.12 9.58
N GLY A 204 11.88 9.65 10.67
CA GLY A 204 13.32 9.42 10.73
C GLY A 204 13.82 8.52 9.58
N VAL A 205 13.24 7.33 9.43
CA VAL A 205 13.62 6.39 8.36
C VAL A 205 13.37 6.96 6.96
N MET A 206 12.28 7.70 6.75
CA MET A 206 12.00 8.33 5.45
C MET A 206 13.05 9.39 5.12
N LEU A 207 13.38 10.26 6.07
CA LEU A 207 14.37 11.31 5.89
C LEU A 207 15.78 10.75 5.64
N GLU A 208 16.18 9.69 6.34
CA GLU A 208 17.45 9.00 6.10
C GLU A 208 17.52 8.44 4.67
N ARG A 209 16.45 7.82 4.19
CA ARG A 209 16.35 7.33 2.80
C ARG A 209 16.38 8.44 1.76
N LEU A 210 15.90 9.62 2.11
CA LEU A 210 15.98 10.80 1.27
C LEU A 210 17.37 11.48 1.32
N GLY A 211 18.28 10.99 2.16
CA GLY A 211 19.67 11.46 2.24
C GLY A 211 19.96 12.39 3.42
N ALA A 212 19.05 12.50 4.40
CA ALA A 212 19.35 13.18 5.65
C ALA A 212 20.30 12.34 6.52
N GLU A 213 21.16 13.00 7.27
CA GLU A 213 21.99 12.34 8.29
C GLU A 213 21.08 11.77 9.41
N GLN A 214 21.39 10.57 9.89
CA GLN A 214 20.58 9.86 10.89
C GLN A 214 20.25 10.72 12.13
N LYS A 215 21.25 11.42 12.69
CA LYS A 215 21.02 12.30 13.85
C LYS A 215 20.02 13.43 13.55
N MET A 216 20.13 14.03 12.37
CA MET A 216 19.23 15.09 11.93
C MET A 216 17.82 14.54 11.67
N ALA A 217 17.73 13.38 11.03
CA ALA A 217 16.46 12.72 10.75
C ALA A 217 15.70 12.35 12.04
N GLN A 218 16.41 11.82 13.03
CA GLN A 218 15.86 11.50 14.34
C GLN A 218 15.41 12.74 15.10
N ALA A 219 16.28 13.74 15.25
CA ALA A 219 15.95 14.99 15.95
C ALA A 219 14.73 15.67 15.32
N PHE A 220 14.66 15.73 13.98
CA PHE A 220 13.53 16.32 13.29
C PHE A 220 12.24 15.51 13.47
N SER A 221 12.33 14.19 13.47
CA SER A 221 11.14 13.32 13.62
C SER A 221 10.42 13.51 14.96
N GLU A 222 11.11 13.94 16.00
CA GLU A 222 10.55 14.24 17.31
C GLU A 222 9.63 15.48 17.31
N HIS A 223 9.85 16.39 16.34
CA HIS A 223 9.03 17.58 16.16
C HIS A 223 7.77 17.33 15.33
N LEU A 224 7.57 16.13 14.78
CA LEU A 224 6.42 15.80 13.96
C LEU A 224 5.31 15.16 14.79
N SER A 225 4.08 15.57 14.53
CA SER A 225 2.90 14.92 15.11
C SER A 225 2.42 13.75 14.23
N GLY A 226 1.57 12.89 14.81
CA GLY A 226 1.20 11.61 14.22
C GLY A 226 0.33 11.62 12.96
N ALA A 227 0.00 12.79 12.36
CA ALA A 227 -0.80 12.84 11.14
C ALA A 227 0.00 13.35 9.94
N ALA A 228 -0.07 12.63 8.83
CA ALA A 228 0.49 13.06 7.55
C ALA A 228 -0.47 12.78 6.41
N GLY A 229 -0.34 13.54 5.33
CA GLY A 229 -1.13 13.37 4.13
C GLY A 229 -0.30 13.38 2.85
N LEU A 230 -0.82 12.69 1.87
CA LEU A 230 -0.28 12.61 0.53
C LEU A 230 -1.41 12.80 -0.47
N CYS A 231 -1.27 13.74 -1.39
CA CYS A 231 -2.34 14.11 -2.29
C CYS A 231 -1.82 14.35 -3.71
N TRP A 232 -2.48 13.75 -4.71
CA TRP A 232 -2.20 13.91 -6.13
C TRP A 232 -3.24 14.78 -6.81
N TYR A 233 -2.79 15.56 -7.78
CA TYR A 233 -3.62 16.50 -8.53
C TYR A 233 -3.42 16.33 -10.03
N ALA A 234 -4.50 16.39 -10.80
CA ALA A 234 -4.42 16.34 -12.27
C ALA A 234 -3.68 17.56 -12.85
N SER A 235 -3.58 18.66 -12.14
CA SER A 235 -2.79 19.83 -12.53
C SER A 235 -1.28 19.65 -12.33
N SER A 236 -0.84 18.63 -11.59
CA SER A 236 0.56 18.32 -11.34
C SER A 236 0.95 16.96 -11.94
N ARG A 237 2.00 16.33 -11.45
CA ARG A 237 2.54 15.06 -11.97
C ARG A 237 2.37 13.96 -10.92
N LEU A 238 2.32 12.70 -11.38
CA LEU A 238 2.21 11.54 -10.48
C LEU A 238 3.38 11.47 -9.48
N HIS A 239 4.58 11.87 -9.91
CA HIS A 239 5.78 11.92 -9.08
C HIS A 239 5.91 13.20 -8.24
N SER A 240 4.98 14.14 -8.36
CA SER A 240 4.99 15.43 -7.65
C SER A 240 3.73 15.62 -6.78
N PRO A 241 3.43 14.69 -5.86
CA PRO A 241 2.32 14.87 -4.95
C PRO A 241 2.59 16.01 -3.97
N LEU A 242 1.52 16.51 -3.35
CA LEU A 242 1.60 17.33 -2.16
C LEU A 242 1.72 16.44 -0.93
N LEU A 243 2.78 16.63 -0.14
CA LEU A 243 2.92 16.04 1.19
C LEU A 243 2.56 17.07 2.24
N VAL A 244 1.79 16.64 3.22
CA VAL A 244 1.35 17.45 4.36
C VAL A 244 1.79 16.74 5.63
N GLY A 245 2.47 17.44 6.51
CA GLY A 245 2.85 16.99 7.85
C GLY A 245 2.42 17.98 8.90
N GLN A 246 2.42 17.57 10.16
CA GLN A 246 2.09 18.44 11.29
C GLN A 246 3.24 18.47 12.29
N LEU A 247 3.57 19.66 12.78
CA LEU A 247 4.49 19.83 13.91
C LEU A 247 3.74 19.59 15.22
N SER A 248 4.42 18.99 16.18
CA SER A 248 3.89 18.73 17.53
C SER A 248 3.74 20.01 18.37
N ALA A 249 4.49 21.05 18.00
CA ALA A 249 4.46 22.35 18.67
C ALA A 249 4.69 23.49 17.67
N PRO A 250 4.37 24.74 18.00
CA PRO A 250 4.74 25.89 17.18
C PRO A 250 6.23 25.90 16.90
N ALA A 251 6.63 26.21 15.67
CA ALA A 251 8.03 26.24 15.29
C ALA A 251 8.76 27.41 15.95
N SER A 252 9.97 27.13 16.42
CA SER A 252 10.94 28.15 16.82
C SER A 252 11.79 28.59 15.60
N ALA A 253 12.53 29.68 15.77
CA ALA A 253 13.48 30.13 14.74
C ALA A 253 14.57 29.07 14.48
N GLU A 254 15.02 28.36 15.53
CA GLU A 254 15.98 27.29 15.45
C GLU A 254 15.46 26.12 14.62
N LEU A 255 14.21 25.69 14.87
CA LEU A 255 13.58 24.63 14.11
C LEU A 255 13.39 25.02 12.63
N ASP A 256 13.02 26.26 12.36
CA ASP A 256 12.94 26.78 11.00
C ASP A 256 14.27 26.73 10.26
N ASP A 257 15.38 27.06 10.94
CA ASP A 257 16.72 26.98 10.36
C ASP A 257 17.16 25.52 10.13
N GLU A 258 16.78 24.61 11.02
CA GLU A 258 17.01 23.16 10.83
C GLU A 258 16.21 22.61 9.65
N LEU A 259 14.96 23.03 9.48
CA LEU A 259 14.12 22.68 8.33
C LEU A 259 14.76 23.14 7.02
N GLY A 260 15.25 24.37 6.95
CA GLY A 260 15.95 24.89 5.78
C GLY A 260 17.22 24.10 5.44
N LYS A 261 18.01 23.74 6.45
CA LYS A 261 19.21 22.89 6.28
C LYS A 261 18.82 21.48 5.82
N LEU A 262 17.79 20.89 6.42
CA LEU A 262 17.28 19.57 6.04
C LEU A 262 16.81 19.57 4.58
N PHE A 263 16.01 20.55 4.19
CA PHE A 263 15.56 20.74 2.80
C PHE A 263 16.75 20.83 1.85
N GLY A 264 17.72 21.69 2.12
CA GLY A 264 18.89 21.85 1.28
C GLY A 264 19.72 20.56 1.12
N ARG A 265 19.88 19.78 2.19
CA ARG A 265 20.61 18.50 2.17
C ARG A 265 19.87 17.40 1.42
N VAL A 266 18.57 17.21 1.69
CA VAL A 266 17.75 16.20 1.03
C VAL A 266 17.71 16.45 -0.48
N ILE A 267 17.52 17.70 -0.88
CA ILE A 267 17.51 18.08 -2.28
C ILE A 267 18.89 17.91 -2.91
N GLY A 268 19.94 18.38 -2.26
CA GLY A 268 21.32 18.26 -2.73
C GLY A 268 21.80 16.81 -2.89
N ALA A 269 21.31 15.90 -2.03
CA ALA A 269 21.63 14.47 -2.12
C ALA A 269 21.03 13.78 -3.36
N LYS A 270 19.96 14.34 -3.93
CA LYS A 270 19.25 13.79 -5.11
C LYS A 270 19.58 14.52 -6.40
N GLU A 271 20.26 15.64 -6.31
CA GLU A 271 20.65 16.41 -7.49
C GLU A 271 21.89 15.78 -8.13
N ALA A 272 21.83 15.53 -9.44
CA ALA A 272 23.01 15.12 -10.19
C ALA A 272 24.08 16.22 -10.08
N LYS A 273 25.34 15.83 -9.90
CA LYS A 273 26.46 16.77 -9.95
C LYS A 273 26.54 17.35 -11.36
N VAL A 274 25.99 18.53 -11.54
CA VAL A 274 26.06 19.27 -12.81
C VAL A 274 27.29 20.15 -12.79
N GLU A 275 28.06 20.18 -13.88
CA GLU A 275 29.10 21.19 -14.07
C GLU A 275 28.48 22.58 -13.96
N GLY A 276 28.93 23.39 -13.00
CA GLY A 276 28.40 24.74 -12.77
C GLY A 276 27.76 24.98 -11.41
N GLY A 277 27.64 23.93 -10.58
CA GLY A 277 27.18 24.07 -9.20
C GLY A 277 25.66 23.90 -9.06
N SER A 278 25.21 23.96 -7.82
CA SER A 278 23.80 23.87 -7.44
C SER A 278 23.21 25.27 -7.20
N PHE A 279 21.94 25.44 -7.53
CA PHE A 279 21.24 26.69 -7.19
C PHE A 279 21.09 26.81 -5.67
N PRO A 280 21.17 28.03 -5.10
CA PRO A 280 20.96 28.25 -3.68
C PRO A 280 19.50 27.97 -3.29
N VAL A 281 19.27 27.67 -2.02
CA VAL A 281 17.93 27.67 -1.44
C VAL A 281 17.49 29.12 -1.26
N ASP A 282 16.33 29.46 -1.85
CA ASP A 282 15.64 30.74 -1.60
C ASP A 282 14.78 30.57 -0.36
N ASP A 283 15.04 31.33 0.69
CA ASP A 283 14.35 31.29 1.98
C ASP A 283 13.57 32.58 2.18
N ARG A 284 12.25 32.47 2.29
CA ARG A 284 11.35 33.62 2.45
C ARG A 284 10.47 33.46 3.66
N VAL A 285 10.32 34.54 4.41
CA VAL A 285 9.42 34.64 5.55
C VAL A 285 8.32 35.64 5.23
N ASP A 286 7.06 35.21 5.41
CA ASP A 286 5.88 36.04 5.25
C ASP A 286 4.88 35.71 6.37
N GLY A 287 4.80 36.58 7.39
CA GLY A 287 3.96 36.37 8.55
C GLY A 287 4.27 35.05 9.28
N GLN A 288 3.27 34.17 9.35
CA GLN A 288 3.42 32.84 9.95
C GLN A 288 3.93 31.78 8.98
N THR A 289 4.25 32.17 7.74
CA THR A 289 4.72 31.25 6.69
C THR A 289 6.21 31.42 6.50
N ARG A 290 6.96 30.32 6.50
CA ARG A 290 8.33 30.28 5.98
C ARG A 290 8.38 29.30 4.82
N ARG A 291 9.00 29.70 3.71
CA ARG A 291 9.03 28.92 2.47
C ARG A 291 10.48 28.82 1.98
N TRP A 292 10.90 27.59 1.72
CA TRP A 292 12.18 27.24 1.13
C TRP A 292 11.94 26.71 -0.27
N THR A 293 12.57 27.31 -1.26
CA THR A 293 12.47 26.84 -2.64
C THR A 293 13.84 26.73 -3.25
N ARG A 294 13.97 25.81 -4.20
CA ARG A 294 15.21 25.64 -4.95
C ARG A 294 14.87 25.26 -6.37
N GLN A 295 15.60 25.84 -7.30
CA GLN A 295 15.57 25.44 -8.68
C GLN A 295 16.48 24.23 -8.87
N VAL A 296 15.98 23.19 -9.52
CA VAL A 296 16.71 21.94 -9.78
C VAL A 296 16.62 21.60 -11.27
N SER A 297 17.59 20.82 -11.76
CA SER A 297 17.56 20.33 -13.13
C SER A 297 16.50 19.22 -13.29
N SER A 298 16.09 18.97 -14.49
CA SER A 298 15.14 17.90 -14.84
C SER A 298 15.65 16.48 -14.48
N ASN A 299 16.95 16.32 -14.25
CA ASN A 299 17.56 15.06 -13.79
C ASN A 299 17.45 14.85 -12.28
N PHE A 300 16.76 15.74 -11.56
CA PHE A 300 16.51 15.56 -10.15
C PHE A 300 15.58 14.36 -9.91
N GLY A 301 16.03 13.42 -9.07
CA GLY A 301 15.31 12.19 -8.83
C GLY A 301 15.37 11.24 -10.04
N ALA A 302 14.57 10.21 -10.03
CA ALA A 302 14.52 9.23 -11.11
C ALA A 302 13.60 9.70 -12.25
N TYR A 303 13.95 10.75 -12.94
CA TYR A 303 13.40 10.93 -14.28
C TYR A 303 13.86 9.75 -15.16
N PRO A 304 12.98 9.14 -15.96
CA PRO A 304 13.35 8.00 -16.79
C PRO A 304 14.58 8.33 -17.64
N ALA A 305 15.58 7.47 -17.60
CA ALA A 305 16.83 7.64 -18.36
C ALA A 305 16.58 7.84 -19.86
N SER A 306 15.47 7.34 -20.40
CA SER A 306 15.04 7.56 -21.79
C SER A 306 14.82 9.01 -22.16
N GLN A 307 14.66 9.90 -21.18
CA GLN A 307 14.53 11.33 -21.44
C GLN A 307 15.87 12.08 -21.33
N ALA A 308 16.90 11.48 -20.73
CA ALA A 308 18.22 12.09 -20.57
C ALA A 308 19.04 12.14 -21.88
N ASP A 309 18.75 11.25 -22.83
CA ASP A 309 19.52 11.12 -24.06
C ASP A 309 18.99 11.96 -25.22
N ASN A 310 17.87 12.66 -25.05
CA ASN A 310 17.34 13.55 -26.08
C ASN A 310 17.65 15.02 -25.72
N PRO A 311 18.62 15.66 -26.44
CA PRO A 311 19.01 17.04 -26.15
C PRO A 311 17.90 18.07 -26.40
N ASP A 312 16.87 17.74 -27.16
CA ASP A 312 15.71 18.59 -27.45
C ASP A 312 14.54 18.30 -26.50
N SER A 313 14.65 17.27 -25.65
CA SER A 313 13.62 17.01 -24.65
C SER A 313 13.73 18.01 -23.50
N ILE A 314 12.57 18.37 -22.94
CA ILE A 314 12.44 19.18 -21.73
C ILE A 314 13.34 18.66 -20.59
N SER A 315 13.63 17.37 -20.58
CA SER A 315 14.43 16.68 -19.56
C SER A 315 15.92 17.02 -19.55
N GLY A 316 16.51 17.38 -20.68
CA GLY A 316 17.96 17.62 -20.78
C GLY A 316 18.41 18.99 -20.25
N ARG A 317 17.53 20.02 -20.28
CA ARG A 317 17.89 21.41 -19.96
C ARG A 317 16.81 22.17 -19.19
N ALA A 318 15.65 21.57 -18.89
CA ALA A 318 14.62 22.24 -18.14
C ALA A 318 14.95 22.26 -16.65
N PHE A 319 14.66 23.37 -16.04
CA PHE A 319 14.72 23.53 -14.60
C PHE A 319 13.30 23.63 -14.07
N PHE A 320 13.05 23.04 -12.93
CA PHE A 320 11.80 23.22 -12.21
C PHE A 320 12.09 23.64 -10.77
N ARG A 321 11.10 24.19 -10.11
CA ARG A 321 11.23 24.66 -8.74
C ARG A 321 10.50 23.72 -7.82
N ILE A 322 11.24 23.24 -6.83
CA ILE A 322 10.71 22.42 -5.73
C ILE A 322 10.62 23.27 -4.48
N GLY A 323 9.69 22.94 -3.60
CA GLY A 323 9.49 23.75 -2.41
C GLY A 323 9.04 22.95 -1.21
N MET A 324 9.42 23.48 -0.07
CA MET A 324 8.91 23.16 1.25
C MET A 324 8.40 24.43 1.90
N ALA A 325 7.34 24.34 2.66
CA ALA A 325 6.84 25.46 3.44
C ALA A 325 6.36 25.01 4.80
N ARG A 326 6.49 25.89 5.78
CA ARG A 326 5.82 25.81 7.06
C ARG A 326 4.84 26.96 7.19
N HIS A 327 3.60 26.63 7.53
CA HIS A 327 2.55 27.62 7.85
C HIS A 327 1.96 27.26 9.22
N GLY A 328 2.25 28.07 10.23
CA GLY A 328 1.93 27.70 11.61
C GLY A 328 2.59 26.38 12.03
N GLN A 329 1.82 25.36 12.33
CA GLN A 329 2.29 24.01 12.64
C GLN A 329 2.23 23.05 11.44
N THR A 330 1.74 23.50 10.29
CA THR A 330 1.61 22.66 9.09
C THR A 330 2.86 22.73 8.24
N LEU A 331 3.41 21.56 7.88
CA LEU A 331 4.50 21.40 6.94
C LEU A 331 3.95 20.94 5.60
N LEU A 332 4.43 21.56 4.53
CA LEU A 332 4.07 21.26 3.17
C LEU A 332 5.33 20.97 2.36
N PHE A 333 5.27 19.98 1.49
CA PHE A 333 6.35 19.69 0.54
C PHE A 333 5.76 19.23 -0.80
N SER A 334 6.31 19.74 -1.90
CA SER A 334 6.02 19.23 -3.24
C SER A 334 7.20 19.47 -4.18
N LEU A 335 7.34 18.59 -5.17
CA LEU A 335 8.22 18.84 -6.32
C LEU A 335 7.60 19.85 -7.32
N ASP A 336 6.36 20.25 -7.07
CA ASP A 336 5.62 21.25 -7.85
C ASP A 336 5.38 22.49 -6.98
N ASP A 337 6.12 23.56 -7.27
CA ASP A 337 6.06 24.82 -6.55
C ASP A 337 4.71 25.55 -6.69
N GLN A 338 3.99 25.34 -7.82
CA GLN A 338 2.66 25.90 -8.00
C GLN A 338 1.64 25.20 -7.10
N LEU A 339 1.75 23.88 -6.98
CA LEU A 339 0.90 23.10 -6.09
C LEU A 339 1.16 23.48 -4.62
N LEU A 340 2.44 23.67 -4.24
CA LEU A 340 2.79 24.19 -2.92
C LEU A 340 2.18 25.57 -2.66
N GLY A 341 2.26 26.48 -3.63
CA GLY A 341 1.63 27.80 -3.56
C GLY A 341 0.11 27.72 -3.34
N LYS A 342 -0.56 26.83 -4.07
CA LYS A 342 -2.00 26.60 -3.93
C LYS A 342 -2.37 26.05 -2.55
N ALA A 343 -1.53 25.18 -1.96
CA ALA A 343 -1.73 24.69 -0.61
C ALA A 343 -1.57 25.81 0.44
N LEU A 344 -0.62 26.72 0.27
CA LEU A 344 -0.50 27.90 1.11
C LEU A 344 -1.72 28.82 0.98
N ASP A 345 -2.20 29.06 -0.25
CA ASP A 345 -3.43 29.81 -0.46
C ASP A 345 -4.66 29.17 0.23
N THR A 346 -4.66 27.84 0.33
CA THR A 346 -5.70 27.10 1.06
C THR A 346 -5.62 27.37 2.56
N LEU A 347 -4.44 27.30 3.15
CA LEU A 347 -4.22 27.61 4.56
C LEU A 347 -4.54 29.07 4.90
N ASP A 348 -4.27 30.00 3.98
CA ASP A 348 -4.62 31.43 4.08
C ASP A 348 -6.10 31.70 3.76
N LYS A 349 -6.92 30.66 3.50
CA LYS A 349 -8.35 30.78 3.14
C LYS A 349 -8.62 31.53 1.81
N ARG A 350 -7.64 31.61 0.93
CA ARG A 350 -7.78 32.16 -0.43
C ARG A 350 -8.23 31.12 -1.46
N TYR A 351 -8.12 29.84 -1.11
CA TYR A 351 -8.57 28.71 -1.90
C TYR A 351 -9.30 27.69 -1.00
N PRO A 352 -10.39 27.03 -1.46
CA PRO A 352 -11.15 26.12 -0.64
C PRO A 352 -10.35 24.85 -0.31
N PRO A 353 -10.38 24.38 0.95
CA PRO A 353 -9.76 23.13 1.34
C PRO A 353 -10.61 21.93 0.94
N LEU A 354 -9.96 20.79 0.73
CA LEU A 354 -10.64 19.51 0.48
C LEU A 354 -11.53 19.10 1.66
N ALA A 355 -11.20 19.52 2.87
CA ALA A 355 -12.00 19.31 4.07
C ALA A 355 -13.47 19.76 3.96
N GLU A 356 -13.78 20.71 3.05
CA GLU A 356 -15.17 21.22 2.90
C GLU A 356 -16.12 20.17 2.32
N VAL A 357 -15.61 19.26 1.48
CA VAL A 357 -16.42 18.22 0.83
C VAL A 357 -16.37 16.88 1.55
N LEU A 358 -15.49 16.72 2.54
CA LEU A 358 -15.35 15.47 3.27
C LEU A 358 -16.41 15.31 4.37
N PRO A 359 -16.83 14.07 4.67
CA PRO A 359 -17.74 13.79 5.79
C PRO A 359 -17.15 14.29 7.12
N LYS A 360 -17.94 15.09 7.86
CA LYS A 360 -17.52 15.67 9.15
C LYS A 360 -17.75 14.73 10.35
N ASP A 361 -18.59 13.72 10.15
CA ASP A 361 -19.00 12.73 11.15
C ASP A 361 -18.16 11.45 11.10
N ALA A 362 -17.10 11.43 10.29
CA ALA A 362 -16.23 10.29 10.11
C ALA A 362 -14.75 10.70 10.09
N LEU A 363 -13.89 9.78 10.52
CA LEU A 363 -12.46 9.85 10.26
C LEU A 363 -12.22 9.40 8.83
N VAL A 364 -11.68 10.27 7.99
CA VAL A 364 -11.48 10.00 6.55
C VAL A 364 -10.02 9.68 6.28
N PRO A 365 -9.64 8.40 6.04
CA PRO A 365 -8.27 8.03 5.69
C PRO A 365 -7.95 8.22 4.20
N ALA A 366 -8.94 8.28 3.32
CA ALA A 366 -8.70 8.41 1.89
C ALA A 366 -9.85 9.13 1.16
N TYR A 367 -9.46 9.84 0.12
CA TYR A 367 -10.34 10.51 -0.85
C TYR A 367 -9.94 10.12 -2.26
N LEU A 368 -10.92 9.92 -3.13
CA LEU A 368 -10.72 9.58 -4.53
C LEU A 368 -11.71 10.34 -5.42
N ALA A 369 -11.20 11.05 -6.40
CA ALA A 369 -11.99 11.67 -7.47
C ALA A 369 -11.63 11.00 -8.81
N PRO A 370 -12.48 10.11 -9.32
CA PRO A 370 -12.17 9.29 -10.48
C PRO A 370 -11.90 10.07 -11.78
N GLN A 371 -12.57 11.19 -12.00
CA GLN A 371 -12.34 11.99 -13.19
C GLN A 371 -10.93 12.61 -13.21
N PRO A 372 -10.51 13.46 -12.25
CA PRO A 372 -9.15 14.01 -12.26
C PRO A 372 -8.06 12.94 -12.08
N LEU A 373 -8.37 11.79 -11.42
CA LEU A 373 -7.44 10.67 -11.39
C LEU A 373 -7.24 10.07 -12.78
N SER A 374 -8.31 9.88 -13.53
CA SER A 374 -8.25 9.37 -14.90
C SER A 374 -7.43 10.31 -15.81
N GLU A 375 -7.63 11.62 -15.69
CA GLU A 375 -6.86 12.63 -16.44
C GLU A 375 -5.37 12.58 -16.11
N LEU A 376 -5.02 12.47 -14.81
CA LEU A 376 -3.65 12.31 -14.36
C LEU A 376 -3.01 11.04 -14.96
N LEU A 377 -3.66 9.89 -14.82
CA LEU A 377 -3.14 8.60 -15.29
C LEU A 377 -3.01 8.57 -16.82
N GLN A 378 -3.96 9.16 -17.56
CA GLN A 378 -3.90 9.26 -19.01
C GLN A 378 -2.68 10.06 -19.44
N ARG A 379 -2.47 11.23 -18.87
CA ARG A 379 -1.32 12.08 -19.19
C ARG A 379 0.00 11.39 -18.86
N GLU A 380 0.14 10.84 -17.66
CA GLU A 380 1.35 10.13 -17.24
C GLU A 380 1.67 8.93 -18.14
N THR A 381 0.64 8.17 -18.55
CA THR A 381 0.81 7.06 -19.48
C THR A 381 1.35 7.52 -20.82
N LEU A 382 0.73 8.55 -21.42
CA LEU A 382 1.12 9.05 -22.74
C LEU A 382 2.53 9.67 -22.72
N ASP A 383 2.88 10.40 -21.66
CA ASP A 383 4.18 11.05 -21.50
C ASP A 383 5.32 10.04 -21.19
N SER A 384 4.98 8.84 -20.71
CA SER A 384 5.97 7.78 -20.38
C SER A 384 6.21 6.80 -21.53
N LEU A 385 5.56 6.95 -22.68
CA LEU A 385 5.74 6.04 -23.83
C LEU A 385 7.15 6.15 -24.40
N PRO A 386 7.82 5.00 -24.65
CA PRO A 386 9.12 4.98 -25.34
C PRO A 386 9.00 5.59 -26.74
N GLN A 387 9.91 6.48 -27.10
CA GLN A 387 9.86 7.21 -28.39
C GLN A 387 10.00 6.30 -29.60
N ASP A 388 10.87 5.30 -29.53
CA ASP A 388 11.16 4.34 -30.60
C ASP A 388 10.01 3.38 -30.90
N MET A 389 9.19 3.06 -29.91
CA MET A 389 8.05 2.14 -30.03
C MET A 389 6.71 2.82 -29.68
N GLU A 390 6.67 4.14 -29.65
CA GLU A 390 5.49 4.93 -29.28
C GLU A 390 4.20 4.50 -30.00
N PRO A 391 4.18 4.30 -31.36
CA PRO A 391 2.95 3.93 -32.05
C PRO A 391 2.35 2.61 -31.57
N VAL A 392 3.17 1.63 -31.22
CA VAL A 392 2.73 0.31 -30.74
C VAL A 392 2.14 0.46 -29.33
N PHE A 393 2.86 1.12 -28.44
CA PHE A 393 2.39 1.32 -27.07
C PHE A 393 1.19 2.25 -27.00
N ARG A 394 1.13 3.29 -27.83
CA ARG A 394 -0.02 4.18 -27.95
C ARG A 394 -1.26 3.42 -28.38
N ASN A 395 -1.17 2.60 -29.44
CA ASN A 395 -2.27 1.76 -29.89
C ASN A 395 -2.75 0.78 -28.82
N ALA A 396 -1.83 0.18 -28.06
CA ALA A 396 -2.17 -0.69 -26.95
C ALA A 396 -2.87 0.10 -25.81
N ALA A 397 -2.38 1.30 -25.48
CA ALA A 397 -3.00 2.16 -24.48
C ALA A 397 -4.40 2.58 -24.93
N ASP A 398 -4.57 3.01 -26.17
CA ASP A 398 -5.88 3.42 -26.73
C ASP A 398 -6.88 2.27 -26.76
N THR A 399 -6.41 1.05 -27.01
CA THR A 399 -7.28 -0.13 -27.08
C THR A 399 -7.66 -0.69 -25.71
N TYR A 400 -6.72 -0.74 -24.76
CA TYR A 400 -6.93 -1.47 -23.49
C TYR A 400 -7.04 -0.58 -22.26
N LEU A 401 -6.34 0.55 -22.21
CA LEU A 401 -6.28 1.41 -21.03
C LEU A 401 -7.28 2.57 -21.11
N MET A 402 -7.29 3.32 -22.20
CA MET A 402 -8.12 4.53 -22.33
C MET A 402 -9.62 4.27 -22.13
N PRO A 403 -10.23 3.18 -22.65
CA PRO A 403 -11.62 2.86 -22.38
C PRO A 403 -11.92 2.62 -20.89
N ARG A 404 -10.97 2.00 -20.17
CA ARG A 404 -11.09 1.77 -18.72
C ARG A 404 -10.99 3.07 -17.93
N LEU A 405 -10.05 3.94 -18.29
CA LEU A 405 -9.92 5.27 -17.69
C LEU A 405 -11.18 6.12 -17.94
N LYS A 406 -11.74 6.08 -19.14
CA LYS A 406 -13.00 6.74 -19.46
C LYS A 406 -14.17 6.22 -18.61
N THR A 407 -14.24 4.90 -18.40
CA THR A 407 -15.24 4.31 -17.52
C THR A 407 -15.04 4.73 -16.07
N LEU A 408 -13.78 4.82 -15.62
CA LEU A 408 -13.43 5.32 -14.30
C LEU A 408 -13.87 6.79 -14.13
N ALA A 409 -13.55 7.65 -15.11
CA ALA A 409 -13.89 9.06 -15.08
C ALA A 409 -15.40 9.34 -14.95
N GLY A 410 -16.25 8.43 -15.44
CA GLY A 410 -17.71 8.54 -15.31
C GLY A 410 -18.26 8.26 -13.91
N LYS A 411 -17.42 7.90 -12.94
CA LYS A 411 -17.86 7.61 -11.56
C LYS A 411 -17.75 8.86 -10.69
N GLY A 412 -18.64 8.98 -9.68
CA GLY A 412 -18.59 10.05 -8.68
C GLY A 412 -17.35 9.97 -7.79
N SER A 413 -17.08 11.04 -7.05
CA SER A 413 -16.04 11.08 -6.03
C SER A 413 -16.46 10.31 -4.80
N TYR A 414 -15.48 9.75 -4.09
CA TYR A 414 -15.68 8.94 -2.89
C TYR A 414 -14.71 9.34 -1.78
N ALA A 415 -15.19 9.23 -0.55
CA ALA A 415 -14.36 9.21 0.64
C ALA A 415 -14.48 7.85 1.34
N LEU A 416 -13.38 7.34 1.87
CA LEU A 416 -13.40 6.25 2.83
C LEU A 416 -13.60 6.85 4.21
N GLY A 417 -14.61 6.38 4.94
CA GLY A 417 -14.93 6.84 6.28
C GLY A 417 -14.77 5.71 7.29
N LEU A 418 -14.12 6.01 8.40
CA LEU A 418 -14.16 5.22 9.62
C LEU A 418 -15.05 5.93 10.63
N PRO A 419 -15.75 5.22 11.53
CA PRO A 419 -16.51 5.86 12.60
C PRO A 419 -15.64 6.83 13.40
N ALA A 420 -16.19 7.98 13.78
CA ALA A 420 -15.48 8.94 14.61
C ALA A 420 -15.07 8.30 15.95
N GLY A 421 -13.85 8.59 16.40
CA GLY A 421 -13.29 8.01 17.62
C GLY A 421 -12.82 6.56 17.47
N SER A 422 -12.69 6.04 16.22
CA SER A 422 -12.11 4.73 15.97
C SER A 422 -10.71 4.63 16.56
N GLN A 423 -10.53 3.69 17.51
CA GLN A 423 -9.25 3.34 18.12
C GLN A 423 -9.13 1.82 18.14
N ALA A 424 -7.93 1.31 18.03
CA ALA A 424 -7.67 -0.10 18.25
C ALA A 424 -7.59 -0.35 19.76
N ASN A 425 -8.58 -1.05 20.30
CA ASN A 425 -8.64 -1.43 21.71
C ASN A 425 -8.23 -2.91 21.94
N ALA A 426 -8.05 -3.64 20.85
CA ALA A 426 -7.63 -5.05 20.85
C ALA A 426 -6.96 -5.40 19.51
N PRO A 427 -6.10 -6.41 19.45
CA PRO A 427 -5.57 -6.95 18.21
C PRO A 427 -6.72 -7.36 17.27
N TRP A 428 -6.55 -7.06 15.98
CA TRP A 428 -7.54 -7.41 14.95
C TRP A 428 -8.96 -6.90 15.22
N GLN A 429 -9.11 -5.76 15.85
CA GLN A 429 -10.41 -5.10 15.93
C GLN A 429 -10.83 -4.60 14.54
N TRP A 430 -11.91 -5.16 14.02
CA TRP A 430 -12.46 -4.81 12.72
C TRP A 430 -13.42 -3.63 12.80
N LEU A 431 -13.06 -2.53 12.19
CA LEU A 431 -13.86 -1.32 12.10
C LEU A 431 -14.53 -1.26 10.73
N PRO A 432 -15.83 -0.93 10.65
CA PRO A 432 -16.48 -0.76 9.35
C PRO A 432 -15.84 0.38 8.59
N LEU A 433 -15.56 0.14 7.30
CA LEU A 433 -15.00 1.09 6.36
C LEU A 433 -16.08 1.44 5.34
N GLU A 434 -16.60 2.64 5.43
CA GLU A 434 -17.69 3.11 4.60
C GLU A 434 -17.16 3.82 3.35
N TRP A 435 -17.67 3.42 2.19
CA TRP A 435 -17.46 4.14 0.94
C TRP A 435 -18.58 5.16 0.76
N ARG A 436 -18.28 6.44 1.03
CA ARG A 436 -19.26 7.52 0.92
C ARG A 436 -19.09 8.25 -0.40
N SER A 437 -20.17 8.29 -1.19
CA SER A 437 -20.23 9.12 -2.39
C SER A 437 -20.32 10.59 -1.99
N LEU A 438 -19.61 11.45 -2.69
CA LEU A 438 -19.52 12.89 -2.46
C LEU A 438 -20.15 13.67 -3.60
#